data_e88dc6581c4cb56c4a2be0836dab2563
#
_entry.id   e88dc6581c4cb56c4a2be0836dab2563
#
_cell.length_a   1.000
_cell.length_b   1.000
_cell.length_c   1.000
_cell.angle_alpha   90.00
_cell.angle_beta   90.00
_cell.angle_gamma   90.00
#
_symmetry.space_group_name_H-M   'P 1'
#
loop_
_entity.id
_entity.type
_entity.pdbx_description
1 polymer ?
#
loop_
_entity_poly.entity_id
_entity_poly.type
_entity_poly.pdbx_seq_one_letter_code
_entity_poly.pdbx_strand_id
1 'polypeptide(L)'
;MREAIDKQIPRYKDLIVPTFQALKTLGGSGNNDDILVQIIADLRLSNEVVDAPHKGSTSMTELAYQAAWARTYLKNCGIISNTARSVWVINPDYAHSDTVDAKKIIATVTKQNSEKRKAKAVDTNTANDTPADDGIDEPDEVKPWRVKLSEILHSMDPYGFERLAQRILRECGFSQVEVTKKSGDGGIDGTGKLKINGIFSFNVAFQCKRYSGIVGASAIRDFRGSLTTDIEKGVPLVQNARTLQNPR
;
A
#
# COMPACT_ATOMS: atom_id res chain seq x y z
N MET A 1 -6.82 11.27 -24.23
CA MET A 1 -5.89 10.22 -23.75
C MET A 1 -6.24 9.77 -22.33
N ARG A 2 -6.41 10.65 -21.34
CA ARG A 2 -6.75 10.30 -19.95
C ARG A 2 -8.09 9.54 -19.80
N GLU A 3 -9.14 9.97 -20.48
CA GLU A 3 -10.46 9.28 -20.48
C GLU A 3 -10.42 7.85 -21.05
N ALA A 4 -9.49 7.55 -21.97
CA ALA A 4 -9.32 6.21 -22.51
C ALA A 4 -8.63 5.29 -21.51
N ILE A 5 -7.70 5.81 -20.71
CA ILE A 5 -6.99 5.08 -19.64
C ILE A 5 -7.96 4.83 -18.47
N ASP A 6 -8.74 5.84 -18.07
CA ASP A 6 -9.71 5.71 -16.97
C ASP A 6 -10.75 4.59 -17.23
N LYS A 7 -11.10 4.32 -18.50
CA LYS A 7 -11.99 3.22 -18.90
C LYS A 7 -11.35 1.83 -18.84
N GLN A 8 -10.01 1.76 -18.85
CA GLN A 8 -9.27 0.50 -18.78
C GLN A 8 -8.92 0.11 -17.34
N ILE A 9 -9.06 1.02 -16.38
CA ILE A 9 -8.79 0.73 -14.97
C ILE A 9 -9.93 -0.12 -14.41
N PRO A 10 -9.63 -1.35 -13.92
CA PRO A 10 -10.64 -2.20 -13.31
C PRO A 10 -11.29 -1.52 -12.11
N ARG A 11 -12.60 -1.56 -12.03
CA ARG A 11 -13.36 -1.05 -10.87
C ARG A 11 -13.31 -2.05 -9.72
N TYR A 12 -13.60 -1.59 -8.50
CA TYR A 12 -13.61 -2.46 -7.31
C TYR A 12 -14.46 -3.72 -7.48
N LYS A 13 -15.58 -3.62 -8.23
CA LYS A 13 -16.46 -4.77 -8.55
C LYS A 13 -15.73 -5.84 -9.34
N ASP A 14 -14.87 -5.42 -10.26
CA ASP A 14 -14.08 -6.30 -11.12
C ASP A 14 -12.86 -6.85 -10.40
N LEU A 15 -12.41 -6.17 -9.32
CA LEU A 15 -11.24 -6.54 -8.53
C LEU A 15 -11.54 -7.48 -7.35
N ILE A 16 -12.80 -7.73 -7.02
CA ILE A 16 -13.18 -8.62 -5.88
C ILE A 16 -12.57 -10.02 -6.08
N VAL A 17 -12.83 -10.65 -7.25
CA VAL A 17 -12.30 -11.98 -7.55
C VAL A 17 -10.78 -11.96 -7.69
N PRO A 18 -10.16 -11.05 -8.48
CA PRO A 18 -8.71 -10.94 -8.56
C PRO A 18 -8.01 -10.74 -7.21
N THR A 19 -8.60 -9.94 -6.31
CA THR A 19 -8.04 -9.73 -4.96
C THR A 19 -8.03 -11.03 -4.15
N PHE A 20 -9.08 -11.82 -4.21
CA PHE A 20 -9.15 -13.13 -3.56
C PHE A 20 -8.14 -14.12 -4.16
N GLN A 21 -8.04 -14.17 -5.50
CA GLN A 21 -7.07 -15.01 -6.21
C GLN A 21 -5.63 -14.62 -5.88
N ALA A 22 -5.32 -13.34 -5.87
CA ALA A 22 -4.01 -12.84 -5.48
C ALA A 22 -3.61 -13.33 -4.07
N LEU A 23 -4.53 -13.23 -3.10
CA LEU A 23 -4.28 -13.76 -1.76
C LEU A 23 -4.04 -15.28 -1.77
N LYS A 24 -4.78 -16.05 -2.58
CA LYS A 24 -4.54 -17.49 -2.72
C LYS A 24 -3.14 -17.79 -3.28
N THR A 25 -2.74 -17.09 -4.33
CA THR A 25 -1.41 -17.22 -4.96
C THR A 25 -0.30 -16.88 -3.96
N LEU A 26 -0.53 -15.90 -3.07
CA LEU A 26 0.39 -15.51 -2.00
C LEU A 26 0.40 -16.45 -0.78
N GLY A 27 -0.28 -17.61 -0.87
CA GLY A 27 -0.32 -18.58 0.22
C GLY A 27 -1.36 -18.28 1.30
N GLY A 28 -2.40 -17.51 0.98
CA GLY A 28 -3.54 -17.21 1.86
C GLY A 28 -3.37 -15.93 2.69
N SER A 29 -2.23 -15.25 2.61
CA SER A 29 -1.97 -13.98 3.29
C SER A 29 -1.08 -13.07 2.48
N GLY A 30 -1.24 -11.75 2.65
CA GLY A 30 -0.41 -10.75 1.97
C GLY A 30 -0.68 -9.34 2.48
N ASN A 31 0.27 -8.46 2.29
CA ASN A 31 0.06 -7.05 2.54
C ASN A 31 -0.60 -6.35 1.34
N ASN A 32 -0.98 -5.09 1.51
CA ASN A 32 -1.66 -4.33 0.46
C ASN A 32 -0.88 -4.30 -0.85
N ASP A 33 0.44 -4.14 -0.77
CA ASP A 33 1.31 -3.97 -1.91
C ASP A 33 1.55 -5.32 -2.61
N ASP A 34 1.75 -6.40 -1.86
CA ASP A 34 1.88 -7.75 -2.39
C ASP A 34 0.62 -8.16 -3.18
N ILE A 35 -0.56 -7.91 -2.60
CA ILE A 35 -1.85 -8.19 -3.24
C ILE A 35 -1.98 -7.39 -4.54
N LEU A 36 -1.64 -6.10 -4.51
CA LEU A 36 -1.76 -5.25 -5.68
C LEU A 36 -0.79 -5.65 -6.80
N VAL A 37 0.45 -5.98 -6.44
CA VAL A 37 1.46 -6.49 -7.38
C VAL A 37 0.99 -7.78 -8.03
N GLN A 38 0.41 -8.68 -7.25
CA GLN A 38 -0.13 -9.93 -7.78
C GLN A 38 -1.32 -9.68 -8.73
N ILE A 39 -2.25 -8.76 -8.36
CA ILE A 39 -3.36 -8.36 -9.24
C ILE A 39 -2.84 -7.81 -10.56
N ILE A 40 -1.82 -6.94 -10.53
CA ILE A 40 -1.22 -6.35 -11.73
C ILE A 40 -0.65 -7.44 -12.65
N ALA A 41 0.04 -8.42 -12.05
CA ALA A 41 0.63 -9.54 -12.79
C ALA A 41 -0.45 -10.45 -13.41
N ASP A 42 -1.45 -10.83 -12.62
CA ASP A 42 -2.52 -11.75 -13.05
C ASP A 42 -3.39 -11.14 -14.18
N LEU A 43 -3.70 -9.86 -14.07
CA LEU A 43 -4.49 -9.12 -15.06
C LEU A 43 -3.64 -8.54 -16.20
N ARG A 44 -2.31 -8.66 -16.15
CA ARG A 44 -1.36 -8.12 -17.14
C ARG A 44 -1.61 -6.64 -17.44
N LEU A 45 -1.82 -5.84 -16.41
CA LEU A 45 -2.14 -4.43 -16.55
C LEU A 45 -0.93 -3.65 -17.07
N SER A 46 -1.18 -2.70 -17.98
CA SER A 46 -0.13 -1.83 -18.52
C SER A 46 0.33 -0.80 -17.46
N ASN A 47 1.56 -0.32 -17.59
CA ASN A 47 2.10 0.70 -16.68
C ASN A 47 1.23 1.97 -16.66
N GLU A 48 0.64 2.33 -17.80
CA GLU A 48 -0.26 3.48 -17.90
C GLU A 48 -1.50 3.35 -17.00
N VAL A 49 -2.06 2.14 -16.89
CA VAL A 49 -3.19 1.82 -16.01
C VAL A 49 -2.74 1.78 -14.55
N VAL A 50 -1.57 1.19 -14.28
CA VAL A 50 -1.02 1.05 -12.93
C VAL A 50 -0.66 2.39 -12.30
N ASP A 51 -0.07 3.29 -13.10
CA ASP A 51 0.43 4.58 -12.63
C ASP A 51 -0.61 5.70 -12.71
N ALA A 52 -1.82 5.42 -13.19
CA ALA A 52 -2.89 6.42 -13.28
C ALA A 52 -3.23 7.00 -11.90
N PRO A 53 -3.09 8.32 -11.68
CA PRO A 53 -3.33 8.91 -10.38
C PRO A 53 -4.82 8.94 -10.05
N HIS A 54 -5.17 8.65 -8.79
CA HIS A 54 -6.54 8.83 -8.31
C HIS A 54 -6.92 10.31 -8.31
N LYS A 55 -8.16 10.63 -8.69
CA LYS A 55 -8.66 12.02 -8.73
C LYS A 55 -8.55 12.67 -7.35
N GLY A 56 -7.83 13.80 -7.29
CA GLY A 56 -7.62 14.55 -6.05
C GLY A 56 -6.51 14.01 -5.14
N SER A 57 -5.73 13.03 -5.57
CA SER A 57 -4.60 12.52 -4.80
C SER A 57 -3.33 12.46 -5.66
N THR A 58 -2.24 13.00 -5.14
CA THR A 58 -0.89 12.85 -5.72
C THR A 58 -0.17 11.61 -5.21
N SER A 59 -0.73 10.94 -4.20
CA SER A 59 -0.07 9.88 -3.44
C SER A 59 -0.66 8.48 -3.64
N MET A 60 -1.80 8.37 -4.34
CA MET A 60 -2.50 7.11 -4.56
C MET A 60 -2.88 6.96 -6.03
N THR A 61 -2.66 5.77 -6.59
CA THR A 61 -3.15 5.45 -7.93
C THR A 61 -4.61 5.02 -7.90
N GLU A 62 -5.32 5.21 -9.02
CA GLU A 62 -6.72 4.80 -9.13
C GLU A 62 -6.88 3.30 -8.90
N LEU A 63 -5.97 2.49 -9.44
CA LEU A 63 -5.99 1.04 -9.25
C LEU A 63 -5.87 0.66 -7.76
N ALA A 64 -4.99 1.32 -7.01
CA ALA A 64 -4.83 1.08 -5.58
C ALA A 64 -6.09 1.45 -4.78
N TYR A 65 -6.72 2.56 -5.16
CA TYR A 65 -8.00 2.99 -4.59
C TYR A 65 -9.09 1.93 -4.81
N GLN A 66 -9.23 1.46 -6.03
CA GLN A 66 -10.22 0.43 -6.38
C GLN A 66 -9.94 -0.91 -5.69
N ALA A 67 -8.66 -1.30 -5.57
CA ALA A 67 -8.26 -2.52 -4.86
C ALA A 67 -8.52 -2.44 -3.34
N ALA A 68 -8.36 -1.25 -2.73
CA ALA A 68 -8.70 -1.04 -1.32
C ALA A 68 -10.20 -1.28 -1.06
N TRP A 69 -11.04 -0.80 -1.95
CA TRP A 69 -12.48 -1.06 -1.87
C TRP A 69 -12.82 -2.55 -2.08
N ALA A 70 -12.18 -3.23 -3.02
CA ALA A 70 -12.39 -4.67 -3.21
C ALA A 70 -12.06 -5.47 -1.94
N ARG A 71 -10.96 -5.14 -1.24
CA ARG A 71 -10.62 -5.75 0.06
C ARG A 71 -11.69 -5.47 1.13
N THR A 72 -12.23 -4.26 1.14
CA THR A 72 -13.30 -3.88 2.09
C THR A 72 -14.57 -4.71 1.86
N TYR A 73 -14.95 -4.93 0.61
CA TYR A 73 -16.10 -5.79 0.29
C TYR A 73 -15.88 -7.23 0.74
N LEU A 74 -14.72 -7.81 0.47
CA LEU A 74 -14.36 -9.15 0.92
C LEU A 74 -14.35 -9.26 2.45
N LYS A 75 -13.83 -8.25 3.15
CA LYS A 75 -13.83 -8.18 4.62
C LYS A 75 -15.26 -8.14 5.19
N ASN A 76 -16.12 -7.29 4.62
CA ASN A 76 -17.50 -7.13 5.11
C ASN A 76 -18.34 -8.40 4.92
N CYS A 77 -17.96 -9.28 4.00
CA CYS A 77 -18.55 -10.61 3.83
C CYS A 77 -17.84 -11.71 4.65
N GLY A 78 -16.83 -11.36 5.48
CA GLY A 78 -16.11 -12.34 6.29
C GLY A 78 -15.23 -13.28 5.48
N ILE A 79 -14.88 -12.96 4.22
CA ILE A 79 -14.05 -13.80 3.35
C ILE A 79 -12.57 -13.62 3.69
N ILE A 80 -12.16 -12.38 3.97
CA ILE A 80 -10.82 -12.04 4.44
C ILE A 80 -10.91 -11.26 5.74
N SER A 81 -9.84 -11.28 6.52
CA SER A 81 -9.68 -10.49 7.74
C SER A 81 -8.36 -9.73 7.73
N ASN A 82 -8.34 -8.61 8.45
CA ASN A 82 -7.11 -7.84 8.65
C ASN A 82 -6.54 -8.24 10.01
N THR A 83 -5.42 -8.96 10.03
CA THR A 83 -4.81 -9.51 11.26
C THR A 83 -3.75 -8.57 11.84
N ALA A 84 -3.15 -7.73 11.02
CA ALA A 84 -2.22 -6.69 11.42
C ALA A 84 -2.36 -5.51 10.46
N ARG A 85 -1.74 -4.37 10.78
CA ARG A 85 -1.78 -3.20 9.90
C ARG A 85 -1.34 -3.55 8.48
N SER A 86 -2.27 -3.37 7.53
CA SER A 86 -2.08 -3.68 6.10
C SER A 86 -1.86 -5.16 5.74
N VAL A 87 -2.05 -6.10 6.67
CA VAL A 87 -1.92 -7.54 6.41
C VAL A 87 -3.30 -8.18 6.37
N TRP A 88 -3.58 -8.85 5.27
CA TRP A 88 -4.85 -9.52 4.98
C TRP A 88 -4.66 -11.02 4.93
N VAL A 89 -5.62 -11.76 5.46
CA VAL A 89 -5.61 -13.22 5.51
C VAL A 89 -6.95 -13.74 5.03
N ILE A 90 -6.96 -14.81 4.25
CA ILE A 90 -8.18 -15.53 3.90
C ILE A 90 -8.69 -16.26 5.14
N ASN A 91 -9.95 -16.07 5.46
CA ASN A 91 -10.55 -16.77 6.61
C ASN A 91 -10.64 -18.29 6.35
N PRO A 92 -10.49 -19.13 7.40
CA PRO A 92 -10.42 -20.59 7.27
C PRO A 92 -11.57 -21.21 6.45
N ASP A 93 -12.78 -20.67 6.56
CA ASP A 93 -13.97 -21.16 5.85
C ASP A 93 -13.82 -21.04 4.32
N TYR A 94 -12.96 -20.15 3.85
CA TYR A 94 -12.70 -19.88 2.44
C TYR A 94 -11.33 -20.38 1.97
N ALA A 95 -10.53 -20.98 2.85
CA ALA A 95 -9.16 -21.43 2.50
C ALA A 95 -9.12 -22.44 1.34
N HIS A 96 -10.13 -23.29 1.26
CA HIS A 96 -10.28 -24.33 0.23
C HIS A 96 -11.15 -23.89 -0.97
N SER A 97 -11.70 -22.67 -0.94
CA SER A 97 -12.50 -22.16 -2.07
C SER A 97 -11.62 -21.77 -3.23
N ASP A 98 -11.95 -22.19 -4.44
CA ASP A 98 -11.18 -21.83 -5.63
C ASP A 98 -11.46 -20.40 -6.11
N THR A 99 -12.67 -19.91 -5.86
CA THR A 99 -13.10 -18.57 -6.23
C THR A 99 -14.21 -18.09 -5.32
N VAL A 100 -14.60 -16.82 -5.49
CA VAL A 100 -15.71 -16.18 -4.77
C VAL A 100 -16.71 -15.59 -5.76
N ASP A 101 -17.98 -15.51 -5.35
CA ASP A 101 -19.04 -14.90 -6.16
C ASP A 101 -19.12 -13.40 -5.90
N ALA A 102 -18.53 -12.61 -6.79
CA ALA A 102 -18.53 -11.15 -6.68
C ALA A 102 -19.95 -10.56 -6.66
N LYS A 103 -20.90 -11.11 -7.41
CA LYS A 103 -22.29 -10.60 -7.44
C LYS A 103 -22.97 -10.80 -6.09
N LYS A 104 -22.79 -11.98 -5.48
CA LYS A 104 -23.33 -12.30 -4.16
C LYS A 104 -22.70 -11.40 -3.09
N ILE A 105 -21.39 -11.17 -3.15
CA ILE A 105 -20.65 -10.27 -2.24
C ILE A 105 -21.22 -8.86 -2.32
N ILE A 106 -21.31 -8.30 -3.52
CA ILE A 106 -21.85 -6.96 -3.75
C ILE A 106 -23.27 -6.84 -3.21
N ALA A 107 -24.15 -7.79 -3.56
CA ALA A 107 -25.54 -7.79 -3.10
C ALA A 107 -25.64 -7.86 -1.56
N THR A 108 -24.82 -8.72 -0.92
CA THR A 108 -24.80 -8.87 0.55
C THR A 108 -24.37 -7.57 1.22
N VAL A 109 -23.28 -6.96 0.77
CA VAL A 109 -22.75 -5.70 1.35
C VAL A 109 -23.71 -4.55 1.13
N THR A 110 -24.30 -4.42 -0.06
CA THR A 110 -25.31 -3.38 -0.36
C THR A 110 -26.53 -3.54 0.53
N LYS A 111 -27.03 -4.76 0.75
CA LYS A 111 -28.15 -5.04 1.64
C LYS A 111 -27.84 -4.66 3.10
N GLN A 112 -26.71 -5.10 3.64
CA GLN A 112 -26.25 -4.74 4.99
C GLN A 112 -26.19 -3.24 5.22
N ASN A 113 -25.70 -2.50 4.21
CA ASN A 113 -25.59 -1.05 4.30
C ASN A 113 -26.92 -0.33 4.19
N SER A 114 -27.83 -0.83 3.36
CA SER A 114 -29.21 -0.29 3.29
C SER A 114 -29.95 -0.46 4.62
N GLU A 115 -29.74 -1.58 5.32
CA GLU A 115 -30.29 -1.85 6.65
C GLU A 115 -29.67 -0.89 7.71
N LYS A 116 -28.36 -0.68 7.67
CA LYS A 116 -27.66 0.28 8.56
C LYS A 116 -28.13 1.73 8.30
N ARG A 117 -28.35 2.13 7.04
CA ARG A 117 -28.89 3.44 6.70
C ARG A 117 -30.31 3.64 7.20
N LYS A 118 -31.19 2.64 7.07
CA LYS A 118 -32.55 2.68 7.61
C LYS A 118 -32.57 2.81 9.14
N ALA A 119 -31.57 2.23 9.83
CA ALA A 119 -31.40 2.37 11.27
C ALA A 119 -30.83 3.76 11.68
N LYS A 120 -30.15 4.46 10.77
CA LYS A 120 -29.53 5.78 11.00
C LYS A 120 -30.25 6.93 10.32
N ALA A 121 -31.49 6.78 9.85
CA ALA A 121 -32.20 7.75 9.01
C ALA A 121 -31.99 9.21 9.39
N VAL A 122 -31.12 9.91 8.66
CA VAL A 122 -31.20 11.35 8.35
C VAL A 122 -30.48 11.56 7.01
N ASP A 123 -31.28 12.03 6.05
CA ASP A 123 -31.00 12.83 4.83
C ASP A 123 -29.62 12.78 4.15
N THR A 124 -29.58 12.29 2.92
CA THR A 124 -29.17 13.04 1.73
C THR A 124 -29.19 12.16 0.48
N ASN A 125 -29.93 12.61 -0.53
CA ASN A 125 -29.95 12.08 -1.89
C ASN A 125 -28.74 12.63 -2.67
N THR A 126 -27.85 11.77 -3.14
CA THR A 126 -27.04 12.02 -4.35
C THR A 126 -26.47 10.69 -4.87
N ALA A 127 -26.91 10.31 -6.06
CA ALA A 127 -26.44 9.12 -6.75
C ALA A 127 -25.11 9.44 -7.48
N ASN A 128 -24.00 9.01 -6.91
CA ASN A 128 -22.71 8.94 -7.59
C ASN A 128 -22.16 7.51 -7.45
N ASP A 129 -21.64 6.97 -8.55
CA ASP A 129 -21.11 5.59 -8.70
C ASP A 129 -19.77 5.39 -7.94
N THR A 130 -19.63 6.06 -6.79
CA THR A 130 -18.51 5.91 -5.86
C THR A 130 -18.89 4.97 -4.71
N PRO A 131 -18.02 4.05 -4.30
CA PRO A 131 -18.30 3.09 -3.21
C PRO A 131 -18.65 3.76 -1.88
N ALA A 132 -18.19 5.00 -1.66
CA ALA A 132 -18.52 5.81 -0.47
C ALA A 132 -20.03 6.09 -0.35
N ASP A 133 -20.77 6.05 -1.47
CA ASP A 133 -22.22 6.29 -1.49
C ASP A 133 -23.02 5.09 -0.99
N ASP A 134 -22.42 3.90 -0.92
CA ASP A 134 -23.07 2.69 -0.41
C ASP A 134 -23.09 2.62 1.14
N GLY A 135 -22.62 3.64 1.86
CA GLY A 135 -22.59 3.68 3.33
C GLY A 135 -21.58 2.70 3.96
N ILE A 136 -20.61 2.26 3.19
CA ILE A 136 -19.49 1.45 3.65
C ILE A 136 -18.44 2.39 4.26
N ASP A 137 -17.89 2.04 5.42
CA ASP A 137 -16.75 2.77 5.98
C ASP A 137 -15.59 2.76 5.00
N GLU A 138 -15.07 3.94 4.69
CA GLU A 138 -13.92 4.07 3.80
C GLU A 138 -12.74 3.22 4.29
N PRO A 139 -12.05 2.52 3.36
CA PRO A 139 -10.82 1.82 3.70
C PRO A 139 -9.84 2.78 4.40
N ASP A 140 -9.12 2.29 5.41
CA ASP A 140 -8.18 3.12 6.17
C ASP A 140 -7.13 3.82 5.29
N GLU A 141 -6.82 3.22 4.15
CA GLU A 141 -5.83 3.71 3.19
C GLU A 141 -6.29 4.97 2.44
N VAL A 142 -7.60 5.12 2.26
CA VAL A 142 -8.19 6.25 1.51
C VAL A 142 -8.74 7.34 2.42
N LYS A 143 -8.60 7.19 3.73
CA LYS A 143 -9.06 8.21 4.69
C LYS A 143 -8.39 9.56 4.46
N PRO A 144 -9.15 10.68 4.55
CA PRO A 144 -8.63 12.02 4.20
C PRO A 144 -7.34 12.41 4.93
N TRP A 145 -7.17 12.00 6.20
CA TRP A 145 -5.95 12.31 6.96
C TRP A 145 -4.69 11.65 6.39
N ARG A 146 -4.82 10.44 5.79
CA ARG A 146 -3.70 9.73 5.17
C ARG A 146 -3.28 10.40 3.87
N VAL A 147 -4.26 10.79 3.05
CA VAL A 147 -4.02 11.56 1.82
C VAL A 147 -3.30 12.84 2.18
N LYS A 148 -3.83 13.61 3.14
CA LYS A 148 -3.21 14.86 3.61
C LYS A 148 -1.80 14.66 4.18
N LEU A 149 -1.59 13.60 4.99
CA LEU A 149 -0.25 13.27 5.52
C LEU A 149 0.72 12.97 4.37
N SER A 150 0.29 12.18 3.40
CA SER A 150 1.10 11.84 2.24
C SER A 150 1.46 13.08 1.41
N GLU A 151 0.51 13.99 1.19
CA GLU A 151 0.76 15.27 0.50
C GLU A 151 1.79 16.12 1.25
N ILE A 152 1.67 16.23 2.58
CA ILE A 152 2.64 16.94 3.41
C ILE A 152 4.03 16.33 3.27
N LEU A 153 4.15 15.00 3.35
CA LEU A 153 5.44 14.31 3.21
C LEU A 153 6.04 14.51 1.81
N HIS A 154 5.20 14.54 0.76
CA HIS A 154 5.66 14.82 -0.61
C HIS A 154 6.10 16.27 -0.83
N SER A 155 5.43 17.22 -0.19
CA SER A 155 5.76 18.65 -0.29
C SER A 155 6.95 19.06 0.57
N MET A 156 7.36 18.21 1.53
CA MET A 156 8.48 18.48 2.41
C MET A 156 9.79 18.63 1.60
N ASP A 157 10.67 19.53 2.01
CA ASP A 157 12.00 19.62 1.41
C ASP A 157 12.81 18.32 1.63
N PRO A 158 13.76 17.97 0.74
CA PRO A 158 14.53 16.74 0.86
C PRO A 158 15.24 16.57 2.21
N TYR A 159 15.89 17.61 2.69
CA TYR A 159 16.59 17.58 4.00
C TYR A 159 15.61 17.46 5.17
N GLY A 160 14.42 18.06 5.05
CA GLY A 160 13.34 17.89 6.03
C GLY A 160 12.89 16.44 6.12
N PHE A 161 12.76 15.77 4.97
CA PHE A 161 12.38 14.36 4.91
C PHE A 161 13.47 13.44 5.48
N GLU A 162 14.75 13.70 5.20
CA GLU A 162 15.89 12.97 5.79
C GLU A 162 15.94 13.13 7.32
N ARG A 163 15.74 14.36 7.84
CA ARG A 163 15.66 14.61 9.29
C ARG A 163 14.46 13.89 9.94
N LEU A 164 13.32 13.86 9.25
CA LEU A 164 12.17 13.10 9.73
C LEU A 164 12.50 11.61 9.78
N ALA A 165 13.13 11.07 8.74
CA ALA A 165 13.58 9.68 8.70
C ALA A 165 14.55 9.36 9.85
N GLN A 166 15.54 10.24 10.09
CA GLN A 166 16.46 10.13 11.21
C GLN A 166 15.72 10.05 12.55
N ARG A 167 14.72 10.91 12.75
CA ARG A 167 13.92 10.91 13.97
C ARG A 167 13.11 9.63 14.14
N ILE A 168 12.47 9.17 13.07
CA ILE A 168 11.72 7.91 13.06
C ILE A 168 12.63 6.73 13.42
N LEU A 169 13.82 6.65 12.83
CA LEU A 169 14.78 5.58 13.16
C LEU A 169 15.17 5.61 14.64
N ARG A 170 15.41 6.79 15.20
CA ARG A 170 15.72 6.92 16.65
C ARG A 170 14.56 6.43 17.53
N GLU A 171 13.34 6.80 17.21
CA GLU A 171 12.14 6.33 17.92
C GLU A 171 11.92 4.81 17.75
N CYS A 172 12.40 4.22 16.64
CA CYS A 172 12.43 2.78 16.42
C CYS A 172 13.58 2.05 17.14
N GLY A 173 14.36 2.73 17.98
CA GLY A 173 15.44 2.11 18.78
C GLY A 173 16.81 2.10 18.11
N PHE A 174 16.97 2.79 16.98
CA PHE A 174 18.31 2.97 16.40
C PHE A 174 19.08 4.01 17.19
N SER A 175 20.35 3.75 17.45
CA SER A 175 21.28 4.67 18.11
C SER A 175 22.29 5.21 17.11
N GLN A 176 22.93 6.35 17.46
CA GLN A 176 23.95 6.98 16.62
C GLN A 176 23.51 7.20 15.19
N VAL A 177 22.25 7.63 15.00
CA VAL A 177 21.70 7.90 13.68
C VAL A 177 22.20 9.26 13.21
N GLU A 178 22.97 9.26 12.12
CA GLU A 178 23.57 10.44 11.48
C GLU A 178 23.15 10.51 10.02
N VAL A 179 22.84 11.72 9.56
CA VAL A 179 22.58 12.03 8.13
C VAL A 179 23.89 12.42 7.49
N THR A 180 24.23 11.81 6.37
CA THR A 180 25.43 12.15 5.60
C THR A 180 25.23 13.48 4.88
N LYS A 181 26.22 14.37 4.94
CA LYS A 181 26.15 15.71 4.31
C LYS A 181 26.57 15.73 2.84
N LYS A 182 26.93 14.58 2.25
CA LYS A 182 27.55 14.55 0.91
C LYS A 182 26.62 13.93 -0.14
N SER A 183 26.36 14.70 -1.16
CA SER A 183 25.96 14.18 -2.47
C SER A 183 27.17 13.47 -3.09
N GLY A 184 27.12 12.15 -3.19
CA GLY A 184 28.18 11.36 -3.82
C GLY A 184 28.44 9.98 -3.22
N ASP A 185 27.78 9.63 -2.13
CA ASP A 185 27.99 8.37 -1.40
C ASP A 185 27.10 7.21 -1.93
N GLY A 186 26.92 7.11 -3.25
CA GLY A 186 26.17 6.02 -3.85
C GLY A 186 24.67 6.01 -3.47
N GLY A 187 24.15 7.12 -2.90
CA GLY A 187 22.74 7.26 -2.51
C GLY A 187 22.44 6.83 -1.07
N ILE A 188 23.43 6.72 -0.21
CA ILE A 188 23.24 6.55 1.25
C ILE A 188 23.00 7.94 1.86
N ASP A 189 21.87 8.12 2.55
CA ASP A 189 21.51 9.39 3.18
C ASP A 189 21.90 9.44 4.65
N GLY A 190 22.26 8.30 5.23
CA GLY A 190 22.77 8.26 6.59
C GLY A 190 23.09 6.88 7.09
N THR A 191 23.68 6.84 8.30
CA THR A 191 24.06 5.63 9.00
C THR A 191 23.52 5.62 10.43
N GLY A 192 23.51 4.46 11.07
CA GLY A 192 23.10 4.30 12.45
C GLY A 192 23.47 2.91 12.99
N LYS A 193 23.21 2.69 14.26
CA LYS A 193 23.38 1.39 14.91
C LYS A 193 22.04 0.87 15.41
N LEU A 194 21.68 -0.33 14.98
CA LEU A 194 20.53 -1.06 15.52
C LEU A 194 21.00 -1.99 16.63
N LYS A 195 20.48 -1.82 17.84
CA LYS A 195 20.71 -2.74 18.95
C LYS A 195 19.50 -3.65 19.13
N ILE A 196 19.76 -4.96 19.15
CA ILE A 196 18.73 -5.97 19.40
C ILE A 196 19.03 -6.65 20.75
N ASN A 197 18.06 -6.58 21.67
CA ASN A 197 18.13 -7.18 23.01
C ASN A 197 19.38 -6.79 23.83
N GLY A 198 19.99 -5.63 23.52
CA GLY A 198 21.18 -5.14 24.24
C GLY A 198 22.49 -5.90 23.95
N ILE A 199 22.44 -7.02 23.24
CA ILE A 199 23.57 -7.91 23.01
C ILE A 199 24.13 -7.74 21.61
N PHE A 200 23.27 -7.68 20.60
CA PHE A 200 23.66 -7.55 19.19
C PHE A 200 23.59 -6.09 18.74
N SER A 201 24.62 -5.66 18.02
CA SER A 201 24.68 -4.33 17.43
C SER A 201 25.04 -4.46 15.95
N PHE A 202 24.25 -3.86 15.06
CA PHE A 202 24.46 -3.87 13.62
C PHE A 202 24.69 -2.45 13.12
N ASN A 203 25.69 -2.27 12.27
CA ASN A 203 25.86 -1.03 11.53
C ASN A 203 24.85 -1.00 10.38
N VAL A 204 24.08 0.05 10.33
CA VAL A 204 22.96 0.19 9.39
C VAL A 204 23.14 1.44 8.55
N ALA A 205 23.01 1.30 7.23
CA ALA A 205 22.85 2.45 6.35
C ALA A 205 21.37 2.61 5.96
N PHE A 206 20.92 3.85 5.77
CA PHE A 206 19.58 4.13 5.30
C PHE A 206 19.59 5.07 4.09
N GLN A 207 18.58 4.89 3.25
CA GLN A 207 18.31 5.75 2.11
C GLN A 207 16.85 6.20 2.15
N CYS A 208 16.64 7.50 1.95
CA CYS A 208 15.33 8.12 1.93
C CYS A 208 14.95 8.48 0.50
N LYS A 209 13.95 7.82 -0.05
CA LYS A 209 13.48 8.15 -1.40
C LYS A 209 12.00 8.46 -1.40
N ARG A 210 11.61 9.49 -2.15
CA ARG A 210 10.22 9.85 -2.37
C ARG A 210 9.86 9.44 -3.79
N TYR A 211 8.98 8.45 -3.90
CA TYR A 211 8.45 8.00 -5.17
C TYR A 211 6.95 8.26 -5.21
N SER A 212 6.45 8.69 -6.34
CA SER A 212 5.01 8.79 -6.60
C SER A 212 4.40 7.48 -7.10
N GLY A 213 5.22 6.46 -7.36
CA GLY A 213 4.84 5.17 -7.92
C GLY A 213 5.59 3.99 -7.29
N ILE A 214 5.66 2.89 -8.02
CA ILE A 214 6.30 1.63 -7.59
C ILE A 214 7.82 1.78 -7.56
N VAL A 215 8.47 1.32 -6.49
CA VAL A 215 9.93 1.20 -6.43
C VAL A 215 10.38 -0.01 -7.23
N GLY A 216 11.02 0.22 -8.36
CA GLY A 216 11.55 -0.84 -9.21
C GLY A 216 12.69 -1.61 -8.56
N ALA A 217 12.87 -2.86 -8.99
CA ALA A 217 13.96 -3.73 -8.53
C ALA A 217 15.36 -3.13 -8.76
N SER A 218 15.54 -2.24 -9.76
CA SER A 218 16.78 -1.51 -9.99
C SER A 218 17.16 -0.64 -8.79
N ALA A 219 16.21 0.15 -8.25
CA ALA A 219 16.46 1.02 -7.11
C ALA A 219 16.94 0.27 -5.86
N ILE A 220 16.39 -0.93 -5.65
CA ILE A 220 16.82 -1.80 -4.54
C ILE A 220 18.21 -2.39 -4.80
N ARG A 221 18.51 -2.80 -6.05
CA ARG A 221 19.85 -3.29 -6.41
C ARG A 221 20.91 -2.19 -6.28
N ASP A 222 20.59 -0.97 -6.73
CA ASP A 222 21.48 0.17 -6.64
C ASP A 222 21.78 0.52 -5.19
N PHE A 223 20.75 0.57 -4.34
CA PHE A 223 20.93 0.76 -2.89
C PHE A 223 21.78 -0.36 -2.27
N ARG A 224 21.51 -1.63 -2.61
CA ARG A 224 22.32 -2.75 -2.12
C ARG A 224 23.77 -2.65 -2.59
N GLY A 225 24.00 -2.19 -3.82
CA GLY A 225 25.34 -1.99 -4.37
C GLY A 225 26.12 -0.85 -3.71
N SER A 226 25.42 0.10 -3.09
CA SER A 226 26.01 1.22 -2.36
C SER A 226 26.44 0.89 -0.94
N LEU A 227 26.05 -0.29 -0.40
CA LEU A 227 26.41 -0.71 0.95
C LEU A 227 27.88 -1.13 0.98
N THR A 228 28.66 -0.50 1.85
CA THR A 228 30.07 -0.84 2.10
C THR A 228 30.18 -2.08 3.00
N THR A 229 31.38 -2.67 3.06
CA THR A 229 31.63 -3.92 3.80
C THR A 229 31.44 -3.81 5.31
N ASP A 230 31.48 -2.60 5.85
CA ASP A 230 31.26 -2.27 7.26
C ASP A 230 29.76 -2.06 7.60
N ILE A 231 28.88 -2.06 6.59
CA ILE A 231 27.43 -1.96 6.77
C ILE A 231 26.78 -3.34 6.69
N GLU A 232 26.23 -3.79 7.80
CA GLU A 232 25.62 -5.13 7.91
C GLU A 232 24.18 -5.17 7.44
N LYS A 233 23.45 -4.05 7.54
CA LYS A 233 22.03 -3.93 7.16
C LYS A 233 21.76 -2.63 6.43
N GLY A 234 20.92 -2.70 5.41
CA GLY A 234 20.39 -1.52 4.70
C GLY A 234 18.91 -1.33 4.96
N VAL A 235 18.48 -0.11 5.23
CA VAL A 235 17.08 0.26 5.46
C VAL A 235 16.67 1.30 4.41
N PRO A 236 15.98 0.91 3.32
CA PRO A 236 15.37 1.86 2.43
C PRO A 236 14.10 2.43 3.07
N LEU A 237 14.11 3.73 3.35
CA LEU A 237 12.94 4.47 3.82
C LEU A 237 12.27 5.11 2.61
N VAL A 238 11.14 4.57 2.21
CA VAL A 238 10.47 5.00 1.00
C VAL A 238 9.06 5.45 1.31
N GLN A 239 8.72 6.65 0.88
CA GLN A 239 7.37 7.15 0.93
C GLN A 239 6.61 6.66 -0.31
N ASN A 240 5.41 6.09 -0.10
CA ASN A 240 4.55 5.53 -1.16
C ASN A 240 5.22 4.51 -2.08
N ALA A 241 6.21 3.78 -1.54
CA ALA A 241 6.85 2.74 -2.30
C ALA A 241 5.96 1.52 -2.44
N ARG A 242 5.78 1.10 -3.66
CA ARG A 242 5.36 -0.24 -4.00
C ARG A 242 6.58 -0.96 -4.56
N THR A 243 7.03 -1.98 -3.87
CA THR A 243 8.17 -2.78 -4.33
C THR A 243 7.66 -3.89 -5.22
N LEU A 244 8.08 -3.89 -6.49
CA LEU A 244 7.91 -5.06 -7.33
C LEU A 244 8.89 -6.13 -6.83
N GLN A 245 8.39 -7.17 -6.16
CA GLN A 245 9.17 -8.38 -5.97
C GLN A 245 9.29 -9.08 -7.33
N ASN A 246 10.52 -9.31 -7.76
CA ASN A 246 10.79 -10.15 -8.91
C ASN A 246 10.43 -11.58 -8.50
N PRO A 247 9.47 -12.27 -9.15
CA PRO A 247 9.26 -13.68 -8.89
C PRO A 247 10.55 -14.42 -9.29
N ARG A 248 11.09 -15.21 -8.38
CA ARG A 248 12.17 -16.15 -8.68
C ARG A 248 11.63 -17.31 -9.49
#